data_0c485b00447941c42ef746d324c673cd
#
_entry.id   0c485b00447941c42ef746d324c673cd
#
_cell.length_a   1.000
_cell.length_b   1.000
_cell.length_c   1.000
_cell.angle_alpha   90.00
_cell.angle_beta   90.00
_cell.angle_gamma   90.00
#
_symmetry.space_group_name_H-M   'P 1'
#
loop_
_entity.id
_entity.type
_entity.pdbx_description
1 polymer ?
#
loop_
_entity_poly.entity_id
_entity_poly.type
_entity_poly.pdbx_seq_one_letter_code
_entity_poly.pdbx_strand_id
1 'polypeptide(L)'
;KAIRDFHEKNGFVEVETPALQPIPGGTLAKPFITHHNALNTDLYLRVAKELYLKRLLVAGFERIYEIGKDFRNEGIDATHNPEFTMLESYAAYWDEEDMMAFVEDLFVSLATGLNKKGEVAADGKPIVFRKPFGRIAFKDVLARYAQISQYDAETRDSLAVRARQLGIDAAPHESKGKIADEIYKKICRP
;
A
#
# COMPACT_ATOMS: atom_id res chain seq x y z
N LYS A 1 16.26 9.20 7.51
CA LYS A 1 17.63 8.72 7.26
C LYS A 1 17.67 7.20 7.13
N ALA A 2 17.30 6.40 8.14
CA ALA A 2 17.43 4.94 8.12
C ALA A 2 16.80 4.25 6.90
N ILE A 3 15.63 4.71 6.43
CA ILE A 3 14.97 4.21 5.22
C ILE A 3 15.88 4.46 3.98
N ARG A 4 16.43 5.67 3.84
CA ARG A 4 17.34 6.01 2.73
C ARG A 4 18.60 5.17 2.78
N ASP A 5 19.27 5.12 3.94
CA ASP A 5 20.48 4.32 4.14
C ASP A 5 20.25 2.82 3.79
N PHE A 6 19.07 2.29 4.11
CA PHE A 6 18.70 0.91 3.77
C PHE A 6 18.52 0.72 2.26
N HIS A 7 17.79 1.61 1.59
CA HIS A 7 17.57 1.53 0.14
C HIS A 7 18.87 1.67 -0.62
N GLU A 8 19.71 2.66 -0.29
CA GLU A 8 21.02 2.88 -0.90
C GLU A 8 21.93 1.67 -0.77
N LYS A 9 22.00 1.05 0.41
CA LYS A 9 22.78 -0.19 0.63
C LYS A 9 22.30 -1.36 -0.22
N ASN A 10 21.03 -1.38 -0.59
CA ASN A 10 20.44 -2.41 -1.46
C ASN A 10 20.44 -2.02 -2.95
N GLY A 11 21.17 -0.97 -3.31
CA GLY A 11 21.36 -0.54 -4.68
C GLY A 11 20.20 0.23 -5.29
N PHE A 12 19.31 0.78 -4.46
CA PHE A 12 18.23 1.65 -4.92
C PHE A 12 18.71 3.09 -5.03
N VAL A 13 18.28 3.77 -6.08
CA VAL A 13 18.51 5.19 -6.32
C VAL A 13 17.28 5.98 -5.90
N GLU A 14 17.47 7.02 -5.07
CA GLU A 14 16.37 7.95 -4.76
C GLU A 14 16.12 8.84 -5.98
N VAL A 15 14.85 8.96 -6.34
CA VAL A 15 14.40 9.82 -7.45
C VAL A 15 13.31 10.76 -6.98
N GLU A 16 13.08 11.83 -7.73
CA GLU A 16 11.97 12.76 -7.52
C GLU A 16 11.20 12.90 -8.83
N THR A 17 9.90 12.64 -8.77
CA THR A 17 9.00 12.70 -9.92
C THR A 17 7.99 13.85 -9.78
N PRO A 18 7.38 14.34 -10.89
CA PRO A 18 6.49 15.48 -10.85
C PRO A 18 5.29 15.31 -9.90
N ALA A 19 5.08 16.30 -9.03
CA ALA A 19 3.88 16.39 -8.18
C ALA A 19 2.67 16.93 -8.97
N LEU A 20 2.88 17.81 -9.95
CA LEU A 20 1.86 18.27 -10.89
C LEU A 20 1.90 17.40 -12.14
N GLN A 21 0.79 16.78 -12.48
CA GLN A 21 0.70 15.81 -13.57
C GLN A 21 -0.43 16.18 -14.54
N PRO A 22 -0.22 15.98 -15.86
CA PRO A 22 -1.28 16.24 -16.85
C PRO A 22 -2.40 15.19 -16.79
N ILE A 23 -2.13 14.01 -16.30
CA ILE A 23 -3.09 12.89 -16.18
C ILE A 23 -2.88 12.25 -14.81
N PRO A 24 -3.91 12.22 -13.96
CA PRO A 24 -3.82 11.49 -12.68
C PRO A 24 -3.84 9.98 -12.93
N GLY A 25 -3.11 9.22 -12.11
CA GLY A 25 -3.09 7.77 -12.24
C GLY A 25 -2.24 7.08 -11.19
N GLY A 26 -2.18 5.74 -11.29
CA GLY A 26 -1.47 4.88 -10.35
C GLY A 26 -2.35 4.34 -9.21
N THR A 27 -3.52 4.95 -8.97
CA THR A 27 -4.51 4.46 -8.00
C THR A 27 -5.89 5.00 -8.32
N LEU A 28 -6.93 4.39 -7.75
CA LEU A 28 -8.33 4.83 -7.87
C LEU A 28 -8.68 5.91 -6.83
N ALA A 29 -7.87 6.94 -6.72
CA ALA A 29 -8.11 8.05 -5.81
C ALA A 29 -8.56 9.31 -6.56
N LYS A 30 -9.37 10.14 -5.91
CA LYS A 30 -9.83 11.40 -6.48
C LYS A 30 -8.74 12.46 -6.39
N PRO A 31 -8.31 13.08 -7.52
CA PRO A 31 -7.25 14.09 -7.50
C PRO A 31 -7.74 15.47 -7.07
N PHE A 32 -6.83 16.31 -6.56
CA PHE A 32 -6.99 17.76 -6.58
C PHE A 32 -6.65 18.27 -7.97
N ILE A 33 -7.43 19.24 -8.45
CA ILE A 33 -7.28 19.86 -9.78
C ILE A 33 -6.83 21.30 -9.61
N THR A 34 -5.87 21.74 -10.41
CA THR A 34 -5.42 23.13 -10.50
C THR A 34 -5.28 23.57 -11.95
N HIS A 35 -5.40 24.86 -12.25
CA HIS A 35 -5.28 25.38 -13.59
C HIS A 35 -3.91 26.01 -13.84
N HIS A 36 -3.25 25.63 -14.93
CA HIS A 36 -2.00 26.22 -15.38
C HIS A 36 -2.29 27.37 -16.35
N ASN A 37 -2.23 28.62 -15.84
CA ASN A 37 -2.65 29.80 -16.57
C ASN A 37 -1.93 30.00 -17.92
N ALA A 38 -0.60 29.84 -17.95
CA ALA A 38 0.20 30.08 -19.15
C ALA A 38 -0.06 29.05 -20.28
N LEU A 39 -0.41 27.82 -19.93
CA LEU A 39 -0.72 26.75 -20.88
C LEU A 39 -2.21 26.58 -21.10
N ASN A 40 -3.05 27.31 -20.35
CA ASN A 40 -4.51 27.20 -20.38
C ASN A 40 -4.99 25.74 -20.32
N THR A 41 -4.47 24.98 -19.35
CA THR A 41 -4.78 23.56 -19.17
C THR A 41 -4.88 23.20 -17.70
N ASP A 42 -5.69 22.19 -17.39
CA ASP A 42 -5.77 21.67 -16.04
C ASP A 42 -4.62 20.71 -15.76
N LEU A 43 -4.09 20.80 -14.55
CA LEU A 43 -3.12 19.87 -13.98
C LEU A 43 -3.69 19.27 -12.70
N TYR A 44 -3.17 18.13 -12.34
CA TYR A 44 -3.60 17.35 -11.19
C TYR A 44 -2.46 17.19 -10.20
N LEU A 45 -2.73 17.40 -8.90
CA LEU A 45 -1.82 16.94 -7.88
C LEU A 45 -1.81 15.41 -7.88
N ARG A 46 -0.63 14.81 -7.89
CA ARG A 46 -0.45 13.36 -8.00
C ARG A 46 -1.14 12.61 -6.87
N VAL A 47 -1.84 11.56 -7.21
CA VAL A 47 -2.48 10.63 -6.25
C VAL A 47 -1.57 9.45 -5.90
N ALA A 48 -0.54 9.20 -6.73
CA ALA A 48 0.50 8.19 -6.58
C ALA A 48 1.70 8.54 -7.48
N LYS A 49 2.86 7.96 -7.21
CA LYS A 49 4.10 8.10 -7.98
C LYS A 49 4.26 6.99 -9.04
N GLU A 50 3.46 5.94 -8.93
CA GLU A 50 3.57 4.67 -9.66
C GLU A 50 3.90 4.83 -11.14
N LEU A 51 3.12 5.61 -11.90
CA LEU A 51 3.28 5.69 -13.35
C LEU A 51 4.60 6.30 -13.78
N TYR A 52 5.11 7.27 -13.02
CA TYR A 52 6.41 7.89 -13.30
C TYR A 52 7.57 6.99 -12.90
N LEU A 53 7.46 6.29 -11.76
CA LEU A 53 8.47 5.31 -11.34
C LEU A 53 8.56 4.15 -12.34
N LYS A 54 7.42 3.65 -12.84
CA LYS A 54 7.42 2.63 -13.92
C LYS A 54 8.08 3.13 -15.22
N ARG A 55 7.91 4.41 -15.58
CA ARG A 55 8.61 4.99 -16.74
C ARG A 55 10.13 5.01 -16.55
N LEU A 56 10.60 5.28 -15.34
CA LEU A 56 12.03 5.24 -15.04
C LEU A 56 12.59 3.81 -15.12
N LEU A 57 11.84 2.77 -14.73
CA LEU A 57 12.24 1.38 -14.98
C LEU A 57 12.36 1.09 -16.47
N VAL A 58 11.39 1.53 -17.28
CA VAL A 58 11.45 1.40 -18.75
C VAL A 58 12.64 2.16 -19.34
N ALA A 59 13.04 3.28 -18.74
CA ALA A 59 14.22 4.05 -19.14
C ALA A 59 15.57 3.40 -18.73
N GLY A 60 15.53 2.26 -18.02
CA GLY A 60 16.73 1.48 -17.69
C GLY A 60 17.21 1.58 -16.25
N PHE A 61 16.50 2.26 -15.37
CA PHE A 61 16.80 2.20 -13.94
C PHE A 61 16.34 0.85 -13.38
N GLU A 62 17.23 0.11 -12.74
CA GLU A 62 16.87 -1.22 -12.22
C GLU A 62 16.22 -1.17 -10.84
N ARG A 63 16.62 -0.25 -9.97
CA ARG A 63 16.12 -0.10 -8.61
C ARG A 63 15.98 1.35 -8.23
N ILE A 64 14.77 1.79 -7.96
CA ILE A 64 14.47 3.18 -7.62
C ILE A 64 13.49 3.25 -6.45
N TYR A 65 13.55 4.35 -5.71
CA TYR A 65 12.55 4.68 -4.73
C TYR A 65 12.32 6.19 -4.67
N GLU A 66 11.16 6.57 -4.19
CA GLU A 66 10.82 7.96 -3.92
C GLU A 66 10.08 8.10 -2.59
N ILE A 67 10.54 9.03 -1.76
CA ILE A 67 9.85 9.46 -0.55
C ILE A 67 9.29 10.86 -0.82
N GLY A 68 7.98 10.99 -0.97
CA GLY A 68 7.37 12.28 -1.32
C GLY A 68 5.90 12.36 -0.96
N LYS A 69 5.33 13.54 -1.18
CA LYS A 69 3.91 13.81 -0.94
C LYS A 69 3.04 13.26 -2.05
N ASP A 70 1.93 12.65 -1.65
CA ASP A 70 0.80 12.32 -2.49
C ASP A 70 -0.46 13.00 -1.97
N PHE A 71 -1.43 13.21 -2.84
CA PHE A 71 -2.60 14.04 -2.58
C PHE A 71 -3.87 13.28 -3.00
N ARG A 72 -4.83 13.11 -2.09
CA ARG A 72 -6.11 12.45 -2.38
C ARG A 72 -7.25 13.31 -1.87
N ASN A 73 -8.10 13.77 -2.78
CA ASN A 73 -9.24 14.64 -2.47
C ASN A 73 -10.45 13.79 -2.04
N GLU A 74 -10.30 13.14 -0.90
CA GLU A 74 -11.26 12.21 -0.31
C GLU A 74 -11.60 12.62 1.13
N GLY A 75 -12.40 11.81 1.82
CA GLY A 75 -12.78 12.06 3.21
C GLY A 75 -11.57 12.05 4.16
N ILE A 76 -11.70 12.76 5.27
CA ILE A 76 -10.69 12.82 6.33
C ILE A 76 -11.19 11.97 7.51
N ASP A 77 -10.32 11.13 8.04
CA ASP A 77 -10.55 10.38 9.27
C ASP A 77 -9.24 10.27 10.10
N ALA A 78 -9.22 9.46 11.14
CA ALA A 78 -8.06 9.28 12.00
C ALA A 78 -6.81 8.71 11.29
N THR A 79 -6.99 8.09 10.12
CA THR A 79 -5.94 7.39 9.36
C THR A 79 -5.74 7.95 7.95
N HIS A 80 -6.58 8.89 7.51
CA HIS A 80 -6.53 9.44 6.17
C HIS A 80 -6.47 10.96 6.18
N ASN A 81 -5.36 11.51 5.69
CA ASN A 81 -5.19 12.92 5.38
C ASN A 81 -5.17 13.13 3.86
N PRO A 82 -5.66 14.27 3.35
CA PRO A 82 -5.65 14.56 1.92
C PRO A 82 -4.23 14.76 1.35
N GLU A 83 -3.27 15.11 2.20
CA GLU A 83 -1.84 15.19 1.89
C GLU A 83 -1.07 14.30 2.87
N PHE A 84 -0.28 13.39 2.35
CA PHE A 84 0.52 12.47 3.17
C PHE A 84 1.84 12.13 2.48
N THR A 85 2.81 11.67 3.26
CA THR A 85 4.09 11.21 2.73
C THR A 85 4.04 9.70 2.51
N MET A 86 4.43 9.26 1.32
CA MET A 86 4.49 7.84 0.94
C MET A 86 5.90 7.52 0.44
N LEU A 87 6.38 6.34 0.81
CA LEU A 87 7.53 5.68 0.20
C LEU A 87 7.01 4.70 -0.85
N GLU A 88 7.50 4.81 -2.07
CA GLU A 88 7.32 3.79 -3.11
C GLU A 88 8.68 3.31 -3.59
N SER A 89 8.83 2.00 -3.76
CA SER A 89 10.08 1.36 -4.22
C SER A 89 9.77 0.38 -5.35
N TYR A 90 10.57 0.43 -6.39
CA TYR A 90 10.42 -0.39 -7.59
C TYR A 90 11.74 -1.05 -7.95
N ALA A 91 11.70 -2.34 -8.25
CA ALA A 91 12.86 -3.10 -8.71
C ALA A 91 12.51 -3.89 -9.97
N ALA A 92 13.29 -3.72 -11.02
CA ALA A 92 13.19 -4.53 -12.22
C ALA A 92 13.63 -5.97 -11.93
N TYR A 93 13.00 -6.93 -12.61
CA TYR A 93 13.30 -8.37 -12.54
C TYR A 93 13.04 -9.06 -11.20
N TRP A 94 12.47 -8.35 -10.21
CA TRP A 94 12.04 -8.93 -8.95
C TRP A 94 10.61 -9.44 -9.06
N ASP A 95 10.36 -10.54 -8.36
CA ASP A 95 9.00 -11.05 -8.12
C ASP A 95 8.50 -10.67 -6.72
N GLU A 96 7.33 -11.18 -6.35
CA GLU A 96 6.72 -10.92 -5.05
C GLU A 96 7.53 -11.48 -3.88
N GLU A 97 8.24 -12.60 -4.08
CA GLU A 97 9.07 -13.21 -3.03
C GLU A 97 10.30 -12.34 -2.74
N ASP A 98 10.94 -11.80 -3.79
CA ASP A 98 12.05 -10.86 -3.65
C ASP A 98 11.60 -9.59 -2.90
N MET A 99 10.45 -9.04 -3.28
CA MET A 99 9.92 -7.85 -2.63
C MET A 99 9.50 -8.12 -1.17
N MET A 100 8.89 -9.27 -0.88
CA MET A 100 8.57 -9.65 0.50
C MET A 100 9.83 -9.78 1.35
N ALA A 101 10.89 -10.42 0.85
CA ALA A 101 12.16 -10.53 1.55
C ALA A 101 12.80 -9.16 1.82
N PHE A 102 12.77 -8.27 0.83
CA PHE A 102 13.25 -6.90 0.97
C PHE A 102 12.48 -6.10 2.03
N VAL A 103 11.15 -6.21 2.05
CA VAL A 103 10.30 -5.54 3.05
C VAL A 103 10.54 -6.09 4.45
N GLU A 104 10.72 -7.41 4.61
CA GLU A 104 11.11 -8.01 5.89
C GLU A 104 12.42 -7.43 6.40
N ASP A 105 13.44 -7.34 5.53
CA ASP A 105 14.75 -6.78 5.89
C ASP A 105 14.65 -5.29 6.25
N LEU A 106 13.84 -4.51 5.52
CA LEU A 106 13.59 -3.12 5.83
C LEU A 106 13.01 -2.96 7.24
N PHE A 107 11.93 -3.68 7.56
CA PHE A 107 11.29 -3.57 8.87
C PHE A 107 12.20 -4.01 10.01
N VAL A 108 12.94 -5.11 9.86
CA VAL A 108 13.91 -5.57 10.86
C VAL A 108 15.03 -4.54 11.04
N SER A 109 15.55 -3.97 9.94
CA SER A 109 16.58 -2.93 10.00
C SER A 109 16.10 -1.67 10.73
N LEU A 110 14.89 -1.22 10.44
CA LEU A 110 14.28 -0.05 11.09
C LEU A 110 14.04 -0.30 12.58
N ALA A 111 13.42 -1.44 12.93
CA ALA A 111 13.16 -1.79 14.32
C ALA A 111 14.47 -1.92 15.14
N THR A 112 15.49 -2.56 14.59
CA THR A 112 16.81 -2.67 15.21
C THR A 112 17.51 -1.32 15.33
N GLY A 113 17.31 -0.43 14.37
CA GLY A 113 17.82 0.95 14.41
C GLY A 113 17.15 1.82 15.49
N LEU A 114 15.89 1.55 15.84
CA LEU A 114 15.17 2.23 16.91
C LEU A 114 15.58 1.69 18.27
N ASN A 115 15.72 0.39 18.41
CA ASN A 115 16.29 -0.24 19.59
C ASN A 115 17.02 -1.55 19.23
N LYS A 116 18.06 -1.87 19.99
CA LYS A 116 18.92 -3.04 19.73
C LYS A 116 18.19 -4.40 19.81
N LYS A 117 16.97 -4.45 20.36
CA LYS A 117 16.19 -5.69 20.51
C LYS A 117 15.29 -5.94 19.27
N GLY A 118 15.15 -4.95 18.38
CA GLY A 118 14.22 -5.03 17.24
C GLY A 118 12.75 -5.06 17.67
N GLU A 119 12.44 -4.44 18.79
CA GLU A 119 11.10 -4.37 19.37
C GLU A 119 10.53 -2.96 19.23
N VAL A 120 9.26 -2.84 18.88
CA VAL A 120 8.52 -1.58 18.86
C VAL A 120 7.31 -1.73 19.76
N ALA A 121 7.08 -0.79 20.66
CA ALA A 121 5.87 -0.81 21.48
C ALA A 121 4.69 -0.22 20.70
N ALA A 122 3.60 -0.96 20.63
CA ALA A 122 2.31 -0.47 20.14
C ALA A 122 1.23 -0.79 21.19
N ASP A 123 0.47 0.19 21.61
CA ASP A 123 -0.57 0.07 22.64
C ASP A 123 -0.09 -0.64 23.93
N GLY A 124 1.16 -0.34 24.35
CA GLY A 124 1.78 -0.93 25.52
C GLY A 124 2.23 -2.39 25.36
N LYS A 125 2.10 -2.96 24.17
CA LYS A 125 2.57 -4.33 23.87
C LYS A 125 3.80 -4.30 22.97
N PRO A 126 4.83 -5.11 23.24
CA PRO A 126 6.00 -5.21 22.36
C PRO A 126 5.63 -5.97 21.09
N ILE A 127 5.93 -5.37 19.93
CA ILE A 127 5.93 -6.02 18.63
C ILE A 127 7.37 -6.32 18.26
N VAL A 128 7.70 -7.60 18.07
CA VAL A 128 9.05 -8.05 17.73
C VAL A 128 9.15 -8.27 16.23
N PHE A 129 10.04 -7.51 15.58
CA PHE A 129 10.35 -7.70 14.17
C PHE A 129 11.51 -8.69 14.01
N ARG A 130 11.20 -9.95 13.74
CA ARG A 130 12.17 -11.04 13.54
C ARG A 130 11.83 -11.86 12.31
N LYS A 131 12.82 -12.11 11.47
CA LYS A 131 12.69 -13.00 10.31
C LYS A 131 12.65 -14.48 10.71
N PRO A 132 11.96 -15.33 9.93
CA PRO A 132 11.06 -14.97 8.84
C PRO A 132 9.70 -14.45 9.37
N PHE A 133 9.07 -13.51 8.64
CA PHE A 133 7.70 -13.12 8.96
C PHE A 133 6.73 -14.23 8.54
N GLY A 134 5.63 -14.38 9.28
CA GLY A 134 4.60 -15.34 8.94
C GLY A 134 3.95 -14.99 7.60
N ARG A 135 3.88 -15.96 6.69
CA ARG A 135 3.21 -15.84 5.39
C ARG A 135 1.89 -16.57 5.44
N ILE A 136 0.82 -15.90 5.12
CA ILE A 136 -0.52 -16.46 5.11
C ILE A 136 -1.25 -15.99 3.85
N ALA A 137 -1.82 -16.92 3.10
CA ALA A 137 -2.60 -16.57 1.93
C ALA A 137 -3.91 -15.87 2.33
N PHE A 138 -4.37 -14.91 1.52
CA PHE A 138 -5.56 -14.13 1.79
C PHE A 138 -6.79 -14.99 2.10
N LYS A 139 -7.00 -16.07 1.32
CA LYS A 139 -8.07 -17.03 1.55
C LYS A 139 -7.99 -17.74 2.91
N ASP A 140 -6.76 -18.03 3.39
CA ASP A 140 -6.56 -18.67 4.69
C ASP A 140 -6.81 -17.70 5.85
N VAL A 141 -6.53 -16.40 5.64
CA VAL A 141 -6.93 -15.35 6.58
C VAL A 141 -8.45 -15.27 6.69
N LEU A 142 -9.17 -15.25 5.55
CA LEU A 142 -10.64 -15.25 5.54
C LEU A 142 -11.23 -16.52 6.19
N ALA A 143 -10.63 -17.67 5.93
CA ALA A 143 -11.04 -18.93 6.56
C ALA A 143 -10.87 -18.88 8.09
N ARG A 144 -9.71 -18.41 8.55
CA ARG A 144 -9.34 -18.40 9.97
C ARG A 144 -10.13 -17.41 10.81
N TYR A 145 -10.37 -16.21 10.30
CA TYR A 145 -10.93 -15.11 11.10
C TYR A 145 -12.39 -14.79 10.74
N ALA A 146 -12.79 -14.96 9.49
CA ALA A 146 -14.15 -14.69 9.02
C ALA A 146 -14.97 -15.96 8.76
N GLN A 147 -14.39 -17.16 8.98
CA GLN A 147 -15.02 -18.46 8.76
C GLN A 147 -15.51 -18.67 7.32
N ILE A 148 -14.75 -18.16 6.34
CA ILE A 148 -15.01 -18.33 4.91
C ILE A 148 -14.00 -19.36 4.38
N SER A 149 -14.29 -20.64 4.58
CA SER A 149 -13.35 -21.74 4.32
C SER A 149 -13.12 -22.06 2.85
N GLN A 150 -14.03 -21.66 1.96
CA GLN A 150 -13.98 -21.97 0.52
C GLN A 150 -14.12 -20.70 -0.33
N TYR A 151 -13.28 -19.70 -0.07
CA TYR A 151 -13.35 -18.40 -0.74
C TYR A 151 -13.40 -18.51 -2.28
N ASP A 152 -12.64 -19.43 -2.87
CA ASP A 152 -12.60 -19.60 -4.33
C ASP A 152 -13.94 -20.05 -4.89
N ALA A 153 -14.70 -20.87 -4.14
CA ALA A 153 -16.05 -21.35 -4.51
C ALA A 153 -17.18 -20.36 -4.18
N GLU A 154 -16.91 -19.33 -3.34
CA GLU A 154 -17.90 -18.32 -3.02
C GLU A 154 -18.30 -17.48 -4.22
N THR A 155 -19.58 -17.15 -4.30
CA THR A 155 -20.09 -16.17 -5.25
C THR A 155 -20.06 -14.76 -4.64
N ARG A 156 -20.25 -13.73 -5.46
CA ARG A 156 -20.46 -12.35 -4.97
C ARG A 156 -21.61 -12.28 -3.97
N ASP A 157 -22.71 -12.95 -4.28
CA ASP A 157 -23.95 -12.87 -3.47
C ASP A 157 -23.85 -13.65 -2.17
N SER A 158 -23.18 -14.81 -2.17
CA SER A 158 -22.91 -15.54 -0.92
C SER A 158 -22.01 -14.74 0.03
N LEU A 159 -20.97 -14.09 -0.50
CA LEU A 159 -20.13 -13.19 0.30
C LEU A 159 -20.88 -11.95 0.79
N ALA A 160 -21.80 -11.38 0.01
CA ALA A 160 -22.62 -10.26 0.46
C ALA A 160 -23.57 -10.67 1.61
N VAL A 161 -24.10 -11.89 1.59
CA VAL A 161 -24.88 -12.43 2.71
C VAL A 161 -23.98 -12.59 3.95
N ARG A 162 -22.78 -13.14 3.77
CA ARG A 162 -21.82 -13.30 4.86
C ARG A 162 -21.38 -11.98 5.44
N ALA A 163 -21.09 -10.98 4.61
CA ALA A 163 -20.73 -9.63 5.03
C ALA A 163 -21.82 -9.03 5.94
N ARG A 164 -23.10 -9.13 5.53
CA ARG A 164 -24.24 -8.66 6.35
C ARG A 164 -24.32 -9.36 7.71
N GLN A 165 -24.07 -10.66 7.76
CA GLN A 165 -24.02 -11.41 9.04
C GLN A 165 -22.91 -10.89 9.97
N LEU A 166 -21.85 -10.35 9.41
CA LEU A 166 -20.72 -9.74 10.11
C LEU A 166 -20.90 -8.23 10.36
N GLY A 167 -22.09 -7.68 10.09
CA GLY A 167 -22.37 -6.25 10.26
C GLY A 167 -21.73 -5.35 9.22
N ILE A 168 -21.47 -5.88 8.02
CA ILE A 168 -20.85 -5.16 6.90
C ILE A 168 -21.86 -5.04 5.77
N ASP A 169 -22.23 -3.81 5.40
CA ASP A 169 -23.09 -3.55 4.26
C ASP A 169 -22.28 -3.67 2.95
N ALA A 170 -22.77 -4.53 2.05
CA ALA A 170 -22.21 -4.68 0.71
C ALA A 170 -23.17 -4.03 -0.31
N ALA A 171 -22.70 -3.01 -1.01
CA ALA A 171 -23.50 -2.35 -2.02
C ALA A 171 -23.76 -3.27 -3.24
N PRO A 172 -24.90 -3.13 -3.94
CA PRO A 172 -25.27 -4.02 -5.05
C PRO A 172 -24.25 -4.10 -6.18
N HIS A 173 -23.50 -3.02 -6.40
CA HIS A 173 -22.51 -2.88 -7.47
C HIS A 173 -21.09 -3.34 -7.07
N GLU A 174 -20.85 -3.65 -5.80
CA GLU A 174 -19.51 -4.08 -5.35
C GLU A 174 -19.16 -5.47 -5.85
N SER A 175 -17.91 -5.63 -6.27
CA SER A 175 -17.38 -6.91 -6.72
C SER A 175 -17.13 -7.88 -5.56
N LYS A 176 -17.03 -9.19 -5.87
CA LYS A 176 -16.62 -10.23 -4.93
C LYS A 176 -15.35 -9.86 -4.16
N GLY A 177 -14.33 -9.37 -4.88
CA GLY A 177 -13.05 -8.96 -4.29
C GLY A 177 -13.19 -7.77 -3.34
N LYS A 178 -14.03 -6.78 -3.68
CA LYS A 178 -14.28 -5.62 -2.82
C LYS A 178 -14.98 -6.02 -1.52
N ILE A 179 -15.97 -6.90 -1.58
CA ILE A 179 -16.68 -7.40 -0.39
C ILE A 179 -15.70 -8.19 0.50
N ALA A 180 -14.87 -9.04 -0.10
CA ALA A 180 -13.85 -9.79 0.64
C ALA A 180 -12.82 -8.87 1.33
N ASP A 181 -12.40 -7.80 0.66
CA ASP A 181 -11.49 -6.78 1.21
C ASP A 181 -12.12 -6.05 2.41
N GLU A 182 -13.41 -5.70 2.34
CA GLU A 182 -14.11 -5.09 3.48
C GLU A 182 -14.25 -6.05 4.67
N ILE A 183 -14.53 -7.34 4.41
CA ILE A 183 -14.53 -8.37 5.46
C ILE A 183 -13.14 -8.49 6.08
N TYR A 184 -12.08 -8.54 5.26
CA TYR A 184 -10.72 -8.60 5.75
C TYR A 184 -10.38 -7.39 6.63
N LYS A 185 -10.67 -6.18 6.18
CA LYS A 185 -10.39 -4.94 6.92
C LYS A 185 -11.08 -4.85 8.27
N LYS A 186 -12.34 -5.29 8.35
CA LYS A 186 -13.15 -5.14 9.56
C LYS A 186 -13.03 -6.32 10.54
N ILE A 187 -12.77 -7.51 10.05
CA ILE A 187 -12.82 -8.74 10.85
C ILE A 187 -11.46 -9.39 11.03
N CYS A 188 -10.62 -9.39 9.99
CA CYS A 188 -9.39 -10.18 9.98
C CYS A 188 -8.15 -9.35 10.34
N ARG A 189 -8.16 -8.07 10.00
CA ARG A 189 -7.05 -7.16 10.32
C ARG A 189 -7.21 -6.69 11.78
N PRO A 190 -6.14 -6.81 12.60
CA PRO A 190 -6.13 -6.34 13.98
C PRO A 190 -6.24 -4.82 14.10
#